data_4b50f77fffe03cec3582156657f97043
#
_entry.id   4b50f77fffe03cec3582156657f97043
#
_cell.length_a   1.000
_cell.length_b   1.000
_cell.length_c   1.000
_cell.angle_alpha   90.00
_cell.angle_beta   90.00
_cell.angle_gamma   90.00
#
_symmetry.space_group_name_H-M   'P 1'
#
loop_
_entity.id
_entity.type
_entity.pdbx_description
1 polymer ?
#
loop_
_entity_poly.entity_id
_entity_poly.type
_entity_poly.pdbx_seq_one_letter_code
_entity_poly.pdbx_strand_id
1 'polypeptide(L)'
;MSQALIVIDVQNDFCPGGALAVSEGDQIVPLINAMMPDFDTVILTQDWHPVGHSSFASSHDGKIPFETTEMPYGTQVLWPDHCVQGSPGAAFHPDLRTDCDLIIRKGFRPAIDSYSAFFENDQTTPTGLEGYLRTRGIDSLVMVGLATDFCVHFSAVDAARLGFVVEVRLSACRAIDMDGSLDAASEAMRNSGVRLSLD
;
A
#
# COMPACT_ATOMS: atom_id res chain seq x y z
N MET A 1 -23.80 7.71 -0.17
CA MET A 1 -22.36 8.00 -0.03
C MET A 1 -21.69 7.35 -1.22
N SER A 2 -20.87 8.08 -1.95
CA SER A 2 -20.10 7.49 -3.06
C SER A 2 -18.90 6.75 -2.48
N GLN A 3 -18.71 5.49 -2.89
CA GLN A 3 -17.68 4.59 -2.35
C GLN A 3 -16.69 4.19 -3.44
N ALA A 4 -15.40 4.17 -3.12
CA ALA A 4 -14.35 3.66 -4.00
C ALA A 4 -13.66 2.43 -3.40
N LEU A 5 -13.22 1.53 -4.28
CA LEU A 5 -12.29 0.47 -3.97
C LEU A 5 -10.86 0.95 -4.21
N ILE A 6 -10.01 0.84 -3.21
CA ILE A 6 -8.57 1.09 -3.31
C ILE A 6 -7.85 -0.25 -3.21
N VAL A 7 -7.23 -0.67 -4.30
CA VAL A 7 -6.43 -1.90 -4.38
C VAL A 7 -4.97 -1.52 -4.20
N ILE A 8 -4.39 -1.91 -3.07
CA ILE A 8 -3.06 -1.49 -2.64
C ILE A 8 -2.00 -2.49 -3.13
N ASP A 9 -1.10 -2.03 -3.98
CA ASP A 9 0.19 -2.61 -4.34
C ASP A 9 0.18 -4.13 -4.67
N VAL A 10 -0.81 -4.60 -5.42
CA VAL A 10 -0.87 -6.00 -5.86
C VAL A 10 0.07 -6.20 -7.05
N GLN A 11 1.37 -6.20 -6.75
CA GLN A 11 2.48 -6.24 -7.71
C GLN A 11 3.27 -7.54 -7.58
N ASN A 12 4.04 -7.90 -8.63
CA ASN A 12 4.77 -9.15 -8.66
C ASN A 12 5.78 -9.29 -7.53
N ASP A 13 6.47 -8.20 -7.13
CA ASP A 13 7.45 -8.25 -6.05
C ASP A 13 6.84 -8.52 -4.68
N PHE A 14 5.55 -8.22 -4.49
CA PHE A 14 4.83 -8.54 -3.25
C PHE A 14 4.10 -9.88 -3.29
N CYS A 15 4.12 -10.60 -4.41
CA CYS A 15 3.55 -11.93 -4.53
C CYS A 15 4.63 -13.03 -4.40
N PRO A 16 4.26 -14.30 -4.16
CA PRO A 16 5.21 -15.39 -4.04
C PRO A 16 6.20 -15.47 -5.21
N GLY A 17 7.49 -15.48 -4.90
CA GLY A 17 8.60 -15.43 -5.87
C GLY A 17 9.12 -14.02 -6.18
N GLY A 18 8.49 -12.97 -5.68
CA GLY A 18 8.95 -11.59 -5.78
C GLY A 18 10.03 -11.22 -4.76
N ALA A 19 10.62 -10.04 -4.92
CA ALA A 19 11.75 -9.59 -4.11
C ALA A 19 11.38 -9.27 -2.64
N LEU A 20 10.14 -8.90 -2.37
CA LEU A 20 9.58 -8.66 -1.03
C LEU A 20 8.26 -9.42 -0.89
N ALA A 21 8.33 -10.74 -1.11
CA ALA A 21 7.15 -11.60 -1.19
C ALA A 21 6.37 -11.66 0.13
N VAL A 22 5.10 -11.35 0.05
CA VAL A 22 4.11 -11.58 1.12
C VAL A 22 3.54 -12.99 0.96
N SER A 23 3.49 -13.75 2.06
CA SER A 23 2.96 -15.10 2.05
C SER A 23 1.51 -15.11 1.53
N GLU A 24 1.22 -15.98 0.56
CA GLU A 24 -0.12 -16.10 -0.07
C GLU A 24 -0.65 -14.78 -0.69
N GLY A 25 0.25 -13.84 -1.03
CA GLY A 25 -0.14 -12.53 -1.57
C GLY A 25 -0.91 -12.62 -2.90
N ASP A 26 -0.65 -13.63 -3.70
CA ASP A 26 -1.36 -13.91 -4.96
C ASP A 26 -2.78 -14.45 -4.76
N GLN A 27 -3.09 -15.07 -3.61
CA GLN A 27 -4.42 -15.64 -3.35
C GLN A 27 -5.52 -14.58 -3.20
N ILE A 28 -5.15 -13.32 -2.96
CA ILE A 28 -6.13 -12.23 -2.88
C ILE A 28 -6.61 -11.76 -4.25
N VAL A 29 -5.87 -12.03 -5.32
CA VAL A 29 -6.17 -11.53 -6.67
C VAL A 29 -7.57 -11.93 -7.16
N PRO A 30 -7.98 -13.21 -7.10
CA PRO A 30 -9.34 -13.57 -7.53
C PRO A 30 -10.43 -12.93 -6.66
N LEU A 31 -10.17 -12.70 -5.36
CA LEU A 31 -11.12 -12.04 -4.45
C LEU A 31 -11.29 -10.57 -4.83
N ILE A 32 -10.19 -9.87 -5.09
CA ILE A 32 -10.19 -8.48 -5.54
C ILE A 32 -10.92 -8.35 -6.88
N ASN A 33 -10.57 -9.19 -7.85
CA ASN A 33 -11.22 -9.18 -9.17
C ASN A 33 -12.73 -9.39 -9.09
N ALA A 34 -13.18 -10.25 -8.16
CA ALA A 34 -14.59 -10.52 -7.96
C ALA A 34 -15.36 -9.34 -7.38
N MET A 35 -14.72 -8.53 -6.51
CA MET A 35 -15.39 -7.39 -5.88
C MET A 35 -15.32 -6.10 -6.72
N MET A 36 -14.37 -5.96 -7.65
CA MET A 36 -14.22 -4.73 -8.45
C MET A 36 -15.53 -4.26 -9.12
N PRO A 37 -16.37 -5.15 -9.69
CA PRO A 37 -17.63 -4.73 -10.31
C PRO A 37 -18.68 -4.12 -9.36
N ASP A 38 -18.51 -4.27 -8.06
CA ASP A 38 -19.46 -3.74 -7.06
C ASP A 38 -19.20 -2.26 -6.75
N PHE A 39 -18.13 -1.66 -7.34
CA PHE A 39 -17.72 -0.29 -7.10
C PHE A 39 -17.78 0.56 -8.37
N ASP A 40 -18.34 1.77 -8.24
CA ASP A 40 -18.38 2.75 -9.34
C ASP A 40 -17.02 3.39 -9.60
N THR A 41 -16.10 3.30 -8.64
CA THR A 41 -14.73 3.83 -8.76
C THR A 41 -13.74 2.83 -8.18
N VAL A 42 -12.78 2.43 -9.00
CA VAL A 42 -11.68 1.53 -8.63
C VAL A 42 -10.34 2.24 -8.85
N ILE A 43 -9.50 2.23 -7.84
CA ILE A 43 -8.18 2.85 -7.86
C ILE A 43 -7.16 1.78 -7.51
N LEU A 44 -6.09 1.68 -8.32
CA LEU A 44 -4.95 0.85 -8.00
C LEU A 44 -3.81 1.73 -7.48
N THR A 45 -3.07 1.28 -6.47
CA THR A 45 -1.80 1.89 -6.12
C THR A 45 -0.65 1.05 -6.66
N GLN A 46 0.47 1.70 -6.94
CA GLN A 46 1.65 1.05 -7.47
C GLN A 46 2.89 1.62 -6.79
N ASP A 47 3.57 0.79 -6.03
CA ASP A 47 4.89 1.11 -5.52
C ASP A 47 5.88 1.22 -6.68
N TRP A 48 6.67 2.32 -6.75
CA TRP A 48 7.39 2.68 -7.96
C TRP A 48 8.73 3.33 -7.67
N HIS A 49 9.66 2.56 -7.10
CA HIS A 49 10.94 3.06 -6.62
C HIS A 49 11.97 3.27 -7.74
N PRO A 50 12.69 4.39 -7.77
CA PRO A 50 13.86 4.51 -8.62
C PRO A 50 14.97 3.56 -8.16
N VAL A 51 15.87 3.22 -9.07
CA VAL A 51 17.10 2.49 -8.71
C VAL A 51 17.87 3.25 -7.64
N GLY A 52 18.33 2.54 -6.60
CA GLY A 52 19.06 3.13 -5.48
C GLY A 52 18.20 3.99 -4.54
N HIS A 53 16.92 3.67 -4.44
CA HIS A 53 16.00 4.35 -3.51
C HIS A 53 16.49 4.27 -2.06
N SER A 54 16.29 5.33 -1.29
CA SER A 54 16.81 5.43 0.10
C SER A 54 16.19 4.45 1.09
N SER A 55 15.06 3.81 0.76
CA SER A 55 14.49 2.75 1.58
C SER A 55 15.10 1.37 1.32
N PHE A 56 15.98 1.24 0.35
CA PHE A 56 16.64 -0.04 0.07
C PHE A 56 17.86 -0.24 0.97
N ALA A 57 18.01 -1.45 1.53
CA ALA A 57 19.20 -1.79 2.32
C ALA A 57 20.48 -1.67 1.49
N SER A 58 20.43 -1.99 0.20
CA SER A 58 21.54 -1.86 -0.75
C SER A 58 22.07 -0.41 -0.92
N SER A 59 21.27 0.59 -0.54
CA SER A 59 21.64 2.00 -0.59
C SER A 59 22.39 2.49 0.66
N HIS A 60 22.65 1.60 1.63
CA HIS A 60 23.30 1.92 2.90
C HIS A 60 24.44 0.95 3.18
N ASP A 61 25.67 1.46 3.33
CA ASP A 61 26.85 0.65 3.59
C ASP A 61 26.70 -0.23 4.84
N GLY A 62 26.89 -1.54 4.66
CA GLY A 62 26.87 -2.53 5.73
C GLY A 62 25.49 -2.87 6.30
N LYS A 63 24.41 -2.34 5.71
CA LYS A 63 23.04 -2.67 6.09
C LYS A 63 22.51 -3.88 5.35
N ILE A 64 21.59 -4.59 6.01
CA ILE A 64 20.85 -5.71 5.42
C ILE A 64 19.34 -5.42 5.47
N PRO A 65 18.53 -6.07 4.62
CA PRO A 65 17.07 -5.93 4.65
C PRO A 65 16.48 -6.19 6.03
N PHE A 66 15.42 -5.44 6.36
CA PHE A 66 14.67 -5.44 7.61
C PHE A 66 15.37 -4.76 8.82
N GLU A 67 16.60 -4.29 8.67
CA GLU A 67 17.17 -3.33 9.62
C GLU A 67 16.49 -1.97 9.52
N THR A 68 16.74 -1.12 10.48
CA THR A 68 16.26 0.26 10.48
C THR A 68 17.40 1.25 10.33
N THR A 69 17.06 2.44 9.83
CA THR A 69 17.94 3.61 9.79
C THR A 69 17.16 4.88 10.11
N GLU A 70 17.86 5.91 10.60
CA GLU A 70 17.25 7.21 10.82
C GLU A 70 17.32 8.05 9.54
N MET A 71 16.17 8.51 9.10
CA MET A 71 16.00 9.39 7.96
C MET A 71 15.52 10.77 8.44
N PRO A 72 15.59 11.84 7.64
CA PRO A 72 15.09 13.17 8.05
C PRO A 72 13.61 13.19 8.47
N TYR A 73 12.83 12.20 8.03
CA TYR A 73 11.40 12.05 8.34
C TYR A 73 11.11 11.02 9.45
N GLY A 74 12.13 10.45 10.08
CA GLY A 74 12.00 9.46 11.16
C GLY A 74 12.63 8.12 10.83
N THR A 75 12.35 7.13 11.66
CA THR A 75 12.90 5.77 11.50
C THR A 75 12.30 5.09 10.26
N GLN A 76 13.16 4.59 9.39
CA GLN A 76 12.82 3.85 8.16
C GLN A 76 13.26 2.40 8.26
N VAL A 77 12.35 1.47 7.96
CA VAL A 77 12.71 0.07 7.72
C VAL A 77 13.39 -0.03 6.36
N LEU A 78 14.53 -0.70 6.30
CA LEU A 78 15.25 -0.93 5.06
C LEU A 78 14.79 -2.22 4.40
N TRP A 79 14.37 -2.11 3.17
CA TRP A 79 13.80 -3.21 2.39
C TRP A 79 14.83 -3.81 1.42
N PRO A 80 14.64 -5.06 0.94
CA PRO A 80 15.31 -5.50 -0.28
C PRO A 80 14.89 -4.59 -1.44
N ASP A 81 15.69 -4.50 -2.49
CA ASP A 81 15.33 -3.78 -3.71
C ASP A 81 14.07 -4.42 -4.31
N HIS A 82 12.99 -3.67 -4.38
CA HIS A 82 11.69 -4.14 -4.86
C HIS A 82 10.97 -3.05 -5.63
N CYS A 83 10.01 -3.43 -6.44
CA CYS A 83 9.15 -2.52 -7.22
C CYS A 83 9.94 -1.43 -7.96
N VAL A 84 11.15 -1.80 -8.46
CA VAL A 84 12.01 -0.88 -9.19
C VAL A 84 11.34 -0.48 -10.50
N GLN A 85 11.33 0.82 -10.79
CA GLN A 85 10.67 1.42 -11.95
C GLN A 85 11.00 0.69 -13.25
N GLY A 86 9.96 0.24 -13.95
CA GLY A 86 10.08 -0.46 -15.23
C GLY A 86 10.51 -1.91 -15.14
N SER A 87 10.78 -2.44 -13.94
CA SER A 87 11.09 -3.86 -13.78
C SER A 87 9.83 -4.74 -13.85
N PRO A 88 9.97 -6.03 -14.15
CA PRO A 88 8.86 -6.98 -14.04
C PRO A 88 8.28 -7.05 -12.63
N GLY A 89 9.09 -6.86 -11.58
CA GLY A 89 8.67 -6.86 -10.18
C GLY A 89 7.71 -5.73 -9.84
N ALA A 90 7.92 -4.54 -10.43
CA ALA A 90 7.04 -3.38 -10.25
C ALA A 90 5.72 -3.49 -11.04
N ALA A 91 5.58 -4.43 -11.96
CA ALA A 91 4.34 -4.64 -12.69
C ALA A 91 3.26 -5.23 -11.75
N PHE A 92 2.00 -4.92 -12.02
CA PHE A 92 0.88 -5.59 -11.35
C PHE A 92 0.89 -7.09 -11.61
N HIS A 93 0.34 -7.85 -10.66
CA HIS A 93 0.15 -9.30 -10.85
C HIS A 93 -0.61 -9.56 -12.16
N PRO A 94 -0.18 -10.52 -13.01
CA PRO A 94 -0.73 -10.71 -14.35
C PRO A 94 -2.21 -11.05 -14.36
N ASP A 95 -2.72 -11.68 -13.31
CA ASP A 95 -4.12 -12.04 -13.19
C ASP A 95 -4.98 -10.95 -12.53
N LEU A 96 -4.38 -9.85 -12.06
CA LEU A 96 -5.14 -8.73 -11.52
C LEU A 96 -5.80 -7.95 -12.66
N ARG A 97 -7.08 -7.67 -12.54
CA ARG A 97 -7.76 -6.73 -13.43
C ARG A 97 -7.21 -5.33 -13.22
N THR A 98 -6.87 -4.68 -14.31
CA THR A 98 -6.32 -3.31 -14.31
C THR A 98 -7.21 -2.30 -15.04
N ASP A 99 -8.45 -2.69 -15.35
CA ASP A 99 -9.49 -1.81 -15.86
C ASP A 99 -10.06 -0.97 -14.69
N CYS A 100 -9.34 0.08 -14.34
CA CYS A 100 -9.58 0.95 -13.19
C CYS A 100 -9.68 2.43 -13.62
N ASP A 101 -10.18 3.29 -12.71
CA ASP A 101 -10.33 4.74 -12.97
C ASP A 101 -9.02 5.50 -12.80
N LEU A 102 -8.14 5.03 -11.92
CA LEU A 102 -6.87 5.69 -11.60
C LEU A 102 -5.82 4.66 -11.17
N ILE A 103 -4.59 4.86 -11.63
CA ILE A 103 -3.40 4.24 -11.04
C ILE A 103 -2.59 5.36 -10.39
N ILE A 104 -2.35 5.26 -9.07
CA ILE A 104 -1.51 6.21 -8.36
C ILE A 104 -0.19 5.54 -8.00
N ARG A 105 0.92 6.14 -8.42
CA ARG A 105 2.26 5.69 -8.09
C ARG A 105 2.75 6.38 -6.84
N LYS A 106 3.39 5.63 -5.96
CA LYS A 106 3.99 6.11 -4.72
C LYS A 106 5.44 5.64 -4.60
N GLY A 107 6.21 6.18 -3.67
CA GLY A 107 7.61 5.82 -3.47
C GLY A 107 8.54 6.17 -4.63
N PHE A 108 8.16 7.11 -5.50
CA PHE A 108 8.98 7.47 -6.66
C PHE A 108 10.02 8.56 -6.39
N ARG A 109 10.01 9.18 -5.21
CA ARG A 109 11.01 10.17 -4.81
C ARG A 109 12.22 9.49 -4.19
N PRO A 110 13.44 9.71 -4.70
CA PRO A 110 14.61 8.92 -4.26
C PRO A 110 14.93 8.96 -2.78
N ALA A 111 14.54 10.05 -2.08
CA ALA A 111 14.94 10.33 -0.71
C ALA A 111 13.83 10.10 0.34
N ILE A 112 12.62 9.77 -0.07
CA ILE A 112 11.49 9.58 0.84
C ILE A 112 10.70 8.35 0.39
N ASP A 113 10.47 7.43 1.30
CA ASP A 113 9.60 6.28 1.08
C ASP A 113 8.12 6.64 1.22
N SER A 114 7.23 5.78 0.74
CA SER A 114 5.79 6.00 0.78
C SER A 114 5.05 4.70 1.03
N TYR A 115 4.67 4.46 2.27
CA TYR A 115 3.76 3.35 2.57
C TYR A 115 2.32 3.71 2.22
N SER A 116 1.89 4.91 2.63
CA SER A 116 0.53 5.37 2.40
C SER A 116 0.26 5.74 0.95
N ALA A 117 -0.96 5.45 0.48
CA ALA A 117 -1.48 5.95 -0.79
C ALA A 117 -1.80 7.47 -0.75
N PHE A 118 -1.77 8.11 0.42
CA PHE A 118 -2.16 9.52 0.61
C PHE A 118 -0.97 10.45 0.85
N PHE A 119 0.00 10.02 1.66
CA PHE A 119 1.20 10.79 1.99
C PHE A 119 2.45 9.92 1.88
N GLU A 120 3.57 10.57 1.60
CA GLU A 120 4.87 9.94 1.77
C GLU A 120 5.20 9.82 3.27
N ASN A 121 6.26 9.07 3.63
CA ASN A 121 6.58 8.78 5.04
C ASN A 121 6.93 10.01 5.87
N ASP A 122 7.16 11.17 5.24
CA ASP A 122 7.29 12.47 5.92
C ASP A 122 5.95 13.03 6.46
N GLN A 123 4.83 12.38 6.16
CA GLN A 123 3.46 12.74 6.59
C GLN A 123 3.00 14.14 6.13
N THR A 124 3.73 14.75 5.19
CA THR A 124 3.45 16.11 4.70
C THR A 124 3.40 16.21 3.19
N THR A 125 4.10 15.34 2.47
CA THR A 125 4.12 15.32 1.01
C THR A 125 2.96 14.47 0.48
N PRO A 126 1.92 15.08 -0.14
CA PRO A 126 0.77 14.34 -0.62
C PRO A 126 1.07 13.63 -1.93
N THR A 127 0.43 12.47 -2.13
CA THR A 127 0.46 11.74 -3.41
C THR A 127 -0.46 12.36 -4.47
N GLY A 128 -1.51 13.07 -4.02
CA GLY A 128 -2.58 13.60 -4.86
C GLY A 128 -3.88 12.78 -4.84
N LEU A 129 -3.89 11.60 -4.20
CA LEU A 129 -5.09 10.75 -4.16
C LEU A 129 -6.28 11.43 -3.48
N GLU A 130 -6.06 12.15 -2.37
CA GLU A 130 -7.13 12.89 -1.70
C GLU A 130 -7.83 13.85 -2.65
N GLY A 131 -7.07 14.66 -3.39
CA GLY A 131 -7.63 15.63 -4.34
C GLY A 131 -8.50 14.97 -5.41
N TYR A 132 -8.09 13.82 -5.93
CA TYR A 132 -8.87 13.03 -6.88
C TYR A 132 -10.19 12.56 -6.26
N LEU A 133 -10.16 11.97 -5.06
CA LEU A 133 -11.33 11.47 -4.35
C LEU A 133 -12.33 12.59 -4.03
N ARG A 134 -11.83 13.72 -3.50
CA ARG A 134 -12.67 14.90 -3.18
C ARG A 134 -13.34 15.49 -4.41
N THR A 135 -12.62 15.60 -5.52
CA THR A 135 -13.19 16.12 -6.78
C THR A 135 -14.31 15.24 -7.32
N ARG A 136 -14.29 13.94 -7.04
CA ARG A 136 -15.36 13.00 -7.42
C ARG A 136 -16.45 12.87 -6.37
N GLY A 137 -16.39 13.58 -5.25
CA GLY A 137 -17.38 13.50 -4.17
C GLY A 137 -17.38 12.14 -3.46
N ILE A 138 -16.23 11.44 -3.45
CA ILE A 138 -16.04 10.17 -2.76
C ILE A 138 -15.69 10.46 -1.30
N ASP A 139 -16.41 9.87 -0.37
CA ASP A 139 -16.25 10.04 1.07
C ASP A 139 -16.11 8.72 1.85
N SER A 140 -16.29 7.58 1.16
CA SER A 140 -16.16 6.24 1.73
C SER A 140 -15.21 5.38 0.89
N LEU A 141 -14.33 4.65 1.56
CA LEU A 141 -13.28 3.85 0.93
C LEU A 141 -13.30 2.41 1.47
N VAL A 142 -13.22 1.45 0.56
CA VAL A 142 -12.88 0.07 0.86
C VAL A 142 -11.45 -0.16 0.40
N MET A 143 -10.60 -0.69 1.28
CA MET A 143 -9.20 -0.96 0.99
C MET A 143 -8.91 -2.45 1.09
N VAL A 144 -8.13 -2.94 0.13
CA VAL A 144 -7.67 -4.32 0.01
C VAL A 144 -6.24 -4.32 -0.53
N GLY A 145 -5.52 -5.42 -0.43
CA GLY A 145 -4.20 -5.56 -1.06
C GLY A 145 -3.06 -5.89 -0.10
N LEU A 146 -1.88 -5.38 -0.41
CA LEU A 146 -0.59 -5.76 0.20
C LEU A 146 0.20 -4.53 0.67
N ALA A 147 0.96 -4.61 1.76
CA ALA A 147 0.78 -5.56 2.84
C ALA A 147 -0.12 -4.95 3.90
N THR A 148 -0.90 -5.79 4.60
CA THR A 148 -1.89 -5.34 5.60
C THR A 148 -1.28 -4.43 6.65
N ASP A 149 -0.10 -4.78 7.16
CA ASP A 149 0.61 -4.15 8.25
C ASP A 149 1.49 -2.95 7.83
N PHE A 150 1.62 -2.71 6.54
CA PHE A 150 2.35 -1.56 5.97
C PHE A 150 1.44 -0.73 5.07
N CYS A 151 1.50 -0.89 3.75
CA CYS A 151 0.85 0.02 2.81
C CYS A 151 -0.67 0.12 3.02
N VAL A 152 -1.35 -0.98 3.34
CA VAL A 152 -2.79 -0.97 3.64
C VAL A 152 -3.07 -0.21 4.93
N HIS A 153 -2.35 -0.53 6.02
CA HIS A 153 -2.49 0.12 7.31
C HIS A 153 -2.27 1.64 7.23
N PHE A 154 -1.09 2.06 6.72
CA PHE A 154 -0.77 3.49 6.63
C PHE A 154 -1.76 4.24 5.74
N SER A 155 -2.19 3.66 4.62
CA SER A 155 -3.22 4.24 3.76
C SER A 155 -4.56 4.39 4.49
N ALA A 156 -4.98 3.37 5.22
CA ALA A 156 -6.25 3.38 5.94
C ALA A 156 -6.28 4.41 7.07
N VAL A 157 -5.19 4.50 7.84
CA VAL A 157 -5.06 5.47 8.94
C VAL A 157 -5.03 6.90 8.40
N ASP A 158 -4.26 7.17 7.35
CA ASP A 158 -4.20 8.50 6.75
C ASP A 158 -5.55 8.91 6.14
N ALA A 159 -6.24 7.99 5.45
CA ALA A 159 -7.58 8.24 4.94
C ALA A 159 -8.58 8.59 6.06
N ALA A 160 -8.55 7.84 7.16
CA ALA A 160 -9.40 8.12 8.31
C ALA A 160 -9.08 9.49 8.94
N ARG A 161 -7.80 9.84 9.07
CA ARG A 161 -7.37 11.18 9.54
C ARG A 161 -7.83 12.31 8.63
N LEU A 162 -7.94 12.07 7.32
CA LEU A 162 -8.51 13.00 6.35
C LEU A 162 -10.04 13.06 6.39
N GLY A 163 -10.70 12.24 7.22
CA GLY A 163 -12.14 12.24 7.41
C GLY A 163 -12.93 11.37 6.42
N PHE A 164 -12.27 10.44 5.72
CA PHE A 164 -12.96 9.41 4.95
C PHE A 164 -13.52 8.33 5.89
N VAL A 165 -14.66 7.75 5.51
CA VAL A 165 -15.14 6.51 6.12
C VAL A 165 -14.36 5.36 5.49
N VAL A 166 -13.62 4.60 6.30
CA VAL A 166 -12.69 3.59 5.80
C VAL A 166 -13.05 2.20 6.31
N GLU A 167 -13.11 1.25 5.38
CA GLU A 167 -13.19 -0.17 5.64
C GLU A 167 -11.98 -0.87 5.03
N VAL A 168 -11.32 -1.76 5.78
CA VAL A 168 -10.32 -2.69 5.27
C VAL A 168 -10.92 -4.09 5.30
N ARG A 169 -10.99 -4.76 4.11
CA ARG A 169 -11.45 -6.14 3.99
C ARG A 169 -10.27 -7.09 4.11
N LEU A 170 -10.10 -7.64 5.31
CA LEU A 170 -8.95 -8.48 5.66
C LEU A 170 -8.90 -9.80 4.87
N SER A 171 -10.03 -10.33 4.41
CA SER A 171 -10.09 -11.52 3.54
C SER A 171 -9.29 -11.32 2.24
N ALA A 172 -9.27 -10.09 1.72
CA ALA A 172 -8.54 -9.70 0.51
C ALA A 172 -7.25 -8.91 0.81
N CYS A 173 -6.63 -9.18 1.97
CA CYS A 173 -5.34 -8.65 2.38
C CYS A 173 -4.41 -9.77 2.85
N ARG A 174 -3.09 -9.55 2.78
CA ARG A 174 -2.06 -10.40 3.39
C ARG A 174 -0.99 -9.51 4.02
N ALA A 175 -0.38 -9.99 5.11
CA ALA A 175 0.61 -9.26 5.90
C ALA A 175 2.02 -9.82 5.72
N ILE A 176 3.01 -8.98 5.96
CA ILE A 176 4.41 -9.39 6.13
C ILE A 176 4.58 -10.01 7.52
N ASP A 177 3.94 -9.41 8.53
CA ASP A 177 3.94 -9.80 9.94
C ASP A 177 5.35 -9.91 10.55
N MET A 178 6.05 -8.78 10.54
CA MET A 178 7.36 -8.64 11.18
C MET A 178 7.18 -8.34 12.67
N ASP A 179 7.62 -9.24 13.54
CA ASP A 179 7.67 -9.02 14.99
C ASP A 179 6.35 -8.49 15.60
N GLY A 180 5.20 -8.97 15.11
CA GLY A 180 3.88 -8.57 15.59
C GLY A 180 3.35 -7.28 14.94
N SER A 181 3.91 -6.86 13.80
CA SER A 181 3.47 -5.68 13.05
C SER A 181 1.99 -5.75 12.65
N LEU A 182 1.46 -6.94 12.37
CA LEU A 182 0.05 -7.12 12.00
C LEU A 182 -0.90 -6.78 13.15
N ASP A 183 -0.59 -7.22 14.37
CA ASP A 183 -1.40 -6.90 15.55
C ASP A 183 -1.35 -5.40 15.85
N ALA A 184 -0.15 -4.80 15.82
CA ALA A 184 0.03 -3.37 16.02
C ALA A 184 -0.71 -2.53 14.96
N ALA A 185 -0.63 -2.91 13.69
CA ALA A 185 -1.34 -2.25 12.59
C ALA A 185 -2.86 -2.36 12.75
N SER A 186 -3.35 -3.54 13.14
CA SER A 186 -4.78 -3.77 13.37
C SER A 186 -5.32 -2.93 14.51
N GLU A 187 -4.55 -2.78 15.59
CA GLU A 187 -4.90 -1.91 16.71
C GLU A 187 -4.91 -0.43 16.28
N ALA A 188 -3.88 0.02 15.59
CA ALA A 188 -3.77 1.40 15.11
C ALA A 188 -4.93 1.76 14.16
N MET A 189 -5.30 0.87 13.24
CA MET A 189 -6.44 1.07 12.34
C MET A 189 -7.75 1.21 13.14
N ARG A 190 -8.03 0.30 14.11
CA ARG A 190 -9.23 0.40 14.96
C ARG A 190 -9.26 1.69 15.77
N ASN A 191 -8.13 2.08 16.35
CA ASN A 191 -8.00 3.32 17.14
C ASN A 191 -8.23 4.59 16.29
N SER A 192 -7.97 4.51 14.98
CA SER A 192 -8.23 5.57 14.02
C SER A 192 -9.66 5.56 13.44
N GLY A 193 -10.52 4.65 13.90
CA GLY A 193 -11.90 4.54 13.44
C GLY A 193 -12.07 3.74 12.13
N VAL A 194 -11.05 3.04 11.68
CA VAL A 194 -11.13 2.15 10.52
C VAL A 194 -11.90 0.89 10.88
N ARG A 195 -12.85 0.52 10.03
CA ARG A 195 -13.56 -0.74 10.15
C ARG A 195 -12.70 -1.87 9.53
N LEU A 196 -12.47 -2.93 10.31
CA LEU A 196 -11.85 -4.16 9.81
C LEU A 196 -12.95 -5.22 9.64
N SER A 197 -13.10 -5.77 8.44
CA SER A 197 -14.06 -6.82 8.12
C SER A 197 -13.39 -8.06 7.53
N LEU A 198 -14.08 -9.19 7.64
CA LEU A 198 -13.67 -10.47 7.04
C LEU A 198 -14.52 -10.81 5.80
N ASP A 199 -15.46 -9.94 5.48
CA ASP A 199 -16.42 -10.12 4.37
C ASP A 199 -15.90 -9.47 3.08
#